data_c30763a1de4cacbec673ef44ea9102a2
#
_entry.id   c30763a1de4cacbec673ef44ea9102a2
#
_cell.length_a   1.000
_cell.length_b   1.000
_cell.length_c   1.000
_cell.angle_alpha   90.00
_cell.angle_beta   90.00
_cell.angle_gamma   90.00
#
_symmetry.space_group_name_H-M   'P 1'
#
loop_
_entity.id
_entity.type
_entity.pdbx_description
1 polymer ?
#
loop_
_entity_poly.entity_id
_entity_poly.type
_entity_poly.pdbx_seq_one_letter_code
_entity_poly.pdbx_strand_id
1 'polypeptide(L)'
;LILNFAESKLLPQGDVTIEINGDSEKNIITRPGSTLLSVLAGQSVFLPSACGGGGTCAMCECQVMEGGGEILPTETGHISRSKAKDSWRLACQVKIKDNMKIQVPDEIFSIQKWEATVESNNNVATFIKELVLNLPEGENLNFQAGGYIQIDIPEYHNLSFSDFEIENEYHPDWDQYKIWDLVANNDEPVFRAYSMANHPAEGNRVMLNVRIATPPPPLWNEAPPGLASSYIFNLKPGDKVTISGPYGEFFIKDTEREMVYIGGGAGMAPMRSHLFHLFQTLKTGRQVSFWYGARSVREMFYDEHFKEIEQKFPNFTYNVALSEPMEEDNWSGHTGFIHQVLHDEYLMNHEDPTEIEYYMCGPPPMINACDGMLDSLGVDKEMIAYDSFG
;
A
#
# COMPACT_ATOMS: atom_id res chain seq x y z
N LEU A 1 -16.52 -34.92 -14.92
CA LEU A 1 -17.17 -35.11 -16.23
C LEU A 1 -18.40 -34.19 -16.40
N ILE A 2 -19.34 -34.12 -15.43
CA ILE A 2 -20.53 -33.25 -15.51
C ILE A 2 -20.18 -31.75 -15.46
N LEU A 3 -19.24 -31.36 -14.62
CA LEU A 3 -18.72 -29.97 -14.54
C LEU A 3 -18.06 -29.54 -15.86
N ASN A 4 -17.19 -30.35 -16.42
CA ASN A 4 -16.53 -30.07 -17.71
C ASN A 4 -17.52 -30.02 -18.89
N PHE A 5 -18.61 -30.78 -18.82
CA PHE A 5 -19.65 -30.75 -19.83
C PHE A 5 -20.57 -29.52 -19.70
N ALA A 6 -20.84 -29.07 -18.49
CA ALA A 6 -21.56 -27.80 -18.23
C ALA A 6 -20.73 -26.60 -18.64
N GLU A 7 -19.44 -26.57 -18.30
CA GLU A 7 -18.49 -25.54 -18.73
C GLU A 7 -18.40 -25.43 -20.27
N SER A 8 -18.30 -26.57 -20.98
CA SER A 8 -18.21 -26.56 -22.44
C SER A 8 -19.47 -26.09 -23.17
N LYS A 9 -20.61 -26.01 -22.47
CA LYS A 9 -21.89 -25.50 -23.04
C LYS A 9 -22.27 -24.10 -22.59
N LEU A 10 -21.68 -23.61 -21.49
CA LEU A 10 -22.02 -22.33 -20.88
C LEU A 10 -21.00 -21.23 -21.21
N LEU A 11 -19.76 -21.60 -21.57
CA LEU A 11 -18.75 -20.65 -22.04
C LEU A 11 -18.71 -20.64 -23.56
N PRO A 12 -18.58 -19.47 -24.20
CA PRO A 12 -18.33 -19.37 -25.63
C PRO A 12 -17.14 -20.25 -26.04
N GLN A 13 -17.32 -21.03 -27.12
CA GLN A 13 -16.24 -21.87 -27.65
C GLN A 13 -15.42 -21.01 -28.63
N GLY A 14 -14.12 -20.85 -28.34
CA GLY A 14 -13.20 -20.11 -29.18
C GLY A 14 -12.45 -19.02 -28.44
N ASP A 15 -11.44 -18.49 -29.09
CA ASP A 15 -10.68 -17.36 -28.55
C ASP A 15 -11.48 -16.07 -28.75
N VAL A 16 -11.31 -15.14 -27.81
CA VAL A 16 -11.88 -13.80 -27.82
C VAL A 16 -10.76 -12.77 -27.88
N THR A 17 -11.05 -11.61 -28.46
CA THR A 17 -10.12 -10.51 -28.60
C THR A 17 -10.46 -9.40 -27.64
N ILE A 18 -9.48 -8.90 -26.89
CA ILE A 18 -9.56 -7.67 -26.11
C ILE A 18 -8.80 -6.59 -26.88
N GLU A 19 -9.52 -5.60 -27.37
CA GLU A 19 -8.97 -4.41 -28.03
C GLU A 19 -8.66 -3.36 -26.96
N ILE A 20 -7.41 -2.89 -26.89
CA ILE A 20 -6.95 -1.96 -25.87
C ILE A 20 -6.62 -0.61 -26.53
N ASN A 21 -7.27 0.47 -26.05
CA ASN A 21 -7.08 1.85 -26.51
C ASN A 21 -7.25 2.06 -28.05
N GLY A 22 -7.93 1.12 -28.74
CA GLY A 22 -8.06 1.17 -30.19
C GLY A 22 -6.77 0.84 -30.95
N ASP A 23 -5.74 0.37 -30.26
CA ASP A 23 -4.43 0.04 -30.84
C ASP A 23 -4.36 -1.46 -31.13
N SER A 24 -4.33 -1.80 -32.41
CA SER A 24 -4.30 -3.19 -32.83
C SER A 24 -3.02 -3.96 -32.43
N GLU A 25 -1.92 -3.26 -32.16
CA GLU A 25 -0.67 -3.88 -31.70
C GLU A 25 -0.76 -4.32 -30.22
N LYS A 26 -1.68 -3.73 -29.46
CA LYS A 26 -1.96 -4.05 -28.07
C LYS A 26 -3.08 -5.06 -27.88
N ASN A 27 -3.66 -5.59 -28.95
CA ASN A 27 -4.74 -6.56 -28.86
C ASN A 27 -4.30 -7.86 -28.20
N ILE A 28 -5.12 -8.34 -27.27
CA ILE A 28 -4.90 -9.61 -26.56
C ILE A 28 -5.90 -10.63 -27.06
N ILE A 29 -5.40 -11.83 -27.45
CA ILE A 29 -6.24 -12.96 -27.78
C ILE A 29 -6.18 -13.93 -26.60
N THR A 30 -7.34 -14.30 -26.06
CA THR A 30 -7.46 -15.15 -24.86
C THR A 30 -8.68 -16.06 -24.91
N ARG A 31 -8.75 -17.01 -23.98
CA ARG A 31 -9.95 -17.84 -23.78
C ARG A 31 -10.89 -17.17 -22.77
N PRO A 32 -12.21 -17.31 -22.96
CA PRO A 32 -13.20 -16.86 -21.98
C PRO A 32 -13.05 -17.55 -20.61
N GLY A 33 -13.55 -16.90 -19.55
CA GLY A 33 -13.71 -17.49 -18.22
C GLY A 33 -12.91 -16.80 -17.10
N SER A 34 -11.73 -16.27 -17.41
CA SER A 34 -10.90 -15.50 -16.45
C SER A 34 -11.39 -14.06 -16.27
N THR A 35 -10.94 -13.40 -15.22
CA THR A 35 -11.19 -11.96 -15.03
C THR A 35 -10.33 -11.13 -15.99
N LEU A 36 -10.83 -9.96 -16.35
CA LEU A 36 -10.07 -9.02 -17.20
C LEU A 36 -8.72 -8.67 -16.57
N LEU A 37 -8.69 -8.38 -15.25
CA LEU A 37 -7.46 -8.10 -14.51
C LEU A 37 -6.42 -9.22 -14.67
N SER A 38 -6.85 -10.47 -14.49
CA SER A 38 -5.95 -11.64 -14.56
C SER A 38 -5.38 -11.83 -15.97
N VAL A 39 -6.21 -11.65 -17.01
CA VAL A 39 -5.75 -11.80 -18.41
C VAL A 39 -4.79 -10.68 -18.79
N LEU A 40 -5.09 -9.43 -18.42
CA LEU A 40 -4.21 -8.29 -18.67
C LEU A 40 -2.84 -8.51 -18.00
N ALA A 41 -2.82 -8.91 -16.73
CA ALA A 41 -1.58 -9.19 -16.00
C ALA A 41 -0.76 -10.32 -16.65
N GLY A 42 -1.43 -11.37 -17.16
CA GLY A 42 -0.78 -12.46 -17.90
C GLY A 42 -0.15 -12.04 -19.24
N GLN A 43 -0.49 -10.86 -19.75
CA GLN A 43 0.05 -10.26 -20.97
C GLN A 43 0.90 -9.01 -20.70
N SER A 44 1.43 -8.89 -19.48
CA SER A 44 2.28 -7.79 -19.03
C SER A 44 1.60 -6.41 -19.09
N VAL A 45 0.28 -6.37 -18.99
CA VAL A 45 -0.52 -5.15 -18.84
C VAL A 45 -1.02 -5.11 -17.39
N PHE A 46 -0.33 -4.34 -16.54
CA PHE A 46 -0.51 -4.39 -15.09
C PHE A 46 -1.39 -3.23 -14.60
N LEU A 47 -2.68 -3.48 -14.40
CA LEU A 47 -3.56 -2.52 -13.72
C LEU A 47 -3.26 -2.45 -12.23
N PRO A 48 -3.36 -1.28 -11.59
CA PRO A 48 -3.24 -1.14 -10.14
C PRO A 48 -4.23 -2.05 -9.41
N SER A 49 -3.79 -2.73 -8.35
CA SER A 49 -4.70 -3.53 -7.51
C SER A 49 -4.08 -3.82 -6.15
N ALA A 50 -4.43 -3.04 -5.13
CA ALA A 50 -3.93 -3.26 -3.76
C ALA A 50 -4.49 -4.55 -3.13
N CYS A 51 -5.75 -4.91 -3.44
CA CYS A 51 -6.41 -6.11 -2.89
C CYS A 51 -6.09 -7.41 -3.65
N GLY A 52 -5.27 -7.34 -4.72
CA GLY A 52 -4.94 -8.51 -5.55
C GLY A 52 -6.14 -9.11 -6.28
N GLY A 53 -7.11 -8.30 -6.66
CA GLY A 53 -8.30 -8.77 -7.39
C GLY A 53 -9.51 -9.11 -6.52
N GLY A 54 -9.43 -8.88 -5.20
CA GLY A 54 -10.53 -9.14 -4.25
C GLY A 54 -11.75 -8.22 -4.36
N GLY A 55 -11.71 -7.18 -5.19
CA GLY A 55 -12.83 -6.26 -5.43
C GLY A 55 -13.05 -5.22 -4.33
N THR A 56 -12.10 -5.01 -3.42
CA THR A 56 -12.27 -4.14 -2.24
C THR A 56 -11.54 -2.80 -2.31
N CYS A 57 -10.49 -2.68 -3.15
CA CYS A 57 -9.68 -1.45 -3.21
C CYS A 57 -10.07 -0.48 -4.32
N ALA A 58 -10.91 -0.90 -5.27
CA ALA A 58 -11.34 -0.14 -6.45
C ALA A 58 -10.23 0.35 -7.41
N MET A 59 -8.96 0.03 -7.16
CA MET A 59 -7.84 0.59 -7.95
C MET A 59 -7.74 0.05 -9.38
N CYS A 60 -8.33 -1.13 -9.67
CA CYS A 60 -8.31 -1.73 -11.02
C CYS A 60 -9.40 -1.18 -11.94
N GLU A 61 -9.75 0.10 -11.77
CA GLU A 61 -10.72 0.76 -12.62
C GLU A 61 -10.20 0.88 -14.06
N CYS A 62 -11.03 0.52 -15.02
CA CYS A 62 -10.82 0.78 -16.45
C CYS A 62 -12.16 1.01 -17.14
N GLN A 63 -12.15 1.64 -18.30
CA GLN A 63 -13.37 1.75 -19.10
C GLN A 63 -13.52 0.50 -19.96
N VAL A 64 -14.66 -0.17 -19.86
CA VAL A 64 -15.03 -1.33 -20.69
C VAL A 64 -16.14 -0.92 -21.63
N MET A 65 -15.74 -0.47 -22.83
CA MET A 65 -16.65 0.13 -23.82
C MET A 65 -17.57 -0.92 -24.43
N GLU A 66 -17.08 -2.14 -24.63
CA GLU A 66 -17.84 -3.27 -25.20
C GLU A 66 -17.46 -4.58 -24.49
N GLY A 67 -18.38 -5.52 -24.35
CA GLY A 67 -18.13 -6.88 -23.86
C GLY A 67 -18.10 -7.04 -22.34
N GLY A 68 -18.23 -5.96 -21.56
CA GLY A 68 -18.15 -6.01 -20.08
C GLY A 68 -19.39 -6.51 -19.36
N GLY A 69 -20.53 -6.64 -20.05
CA GLY A 69 -21.81 -6.95 -19.43
C GLY A 69 -22.31 -5.84 -18.50
N GLU A 70 -23.29 -6.16 -17.67
CA GLU A 70 -23.84 -5.21 -16.70
C GLU A 70 -22.91 -5.05 -15.49
N ILE A 71 -22.98 -3.87 -14.84
CA ILE A 71 -22.24 -3.61 -13.60
C ILE A 71 -22.73 -4.52 -12.48
N LEU A 72 -21.81 -5.09 -11.74
CA LEU A 72 -22.13 -6.04 -10.66
C LEU A 72 -22.41 -5.31 -9.34
N PRO A 73 -23.23 -5.90 -8.45
CA PRO A 73 -23.46 -5.34 -7.10
C PRO A 73 -22.17 -5.10 -6.32
N THR A 74 -21.15 -5.93 -6.53
CA THR A 74 -19.80 -5.79 -5.92
C THR A 74 -19.04 -4.56 -6.40
N GLU A 75 -19.38 -4.02 -7.56
CA GLU A 75 -18.76 -2.81 -8.13
C GLU A 75 -19.49 -1.54 -7.71
N THR A 76 -20.80 -1.60 -7.41
CA THR A 76 -21.64 -0.42 -7.17
C THR A 76 -21.27 0.34 -5.88
N GLY A 77 -20.54 -0.30 -4.97
CA GLY A 77 -19.99 0.36 -3.77
C GLY A 77 -18.77 1.25 -4.06
N HIS A 78 -18.14 1.05 -5.20
CA HIS A 78 -16.90 1.71 -5.62
C HIS A 78 -17.09 2.60 -6.85
N ILE A 79 -17.81 2.11 -7.85
CA ILE A 79 -18.08 2.83 -9.11
C ILE A 79 -19.31 3.73 -8.93
N SER A 80 -19.12 5.03 -8.99
CA SER A 80 -20.22 5.99 -8.93
C SER A 80 -21.19 5.82 -10.13
N ARG A 81 -22.42 6.29 -9.97
CA ARG A 81 -23.42 6.23 -11.06
C ARG A 81 -22.97 6.98 -12.31
N SER A 82 -22.19 8.04 -12.18
CA SER A 82 -21.61 8.76 -13.32
C SER A 82 -20.57 7.90 -14.01
N LYS A 83 -19.58 7.40 -13.28
CA LYS A 83 -18.56 6.48 -13.80
C LYS A 83 -19.16 5.25 -14.49
N ALA A 84 -20.22 4.65 -13.89
CA ALA A 84 -20.91 3.51 -14.49
C ALA A 84 -21.55 3.84 -15.86
N LYS A 85 -22.09 5.05 -16.03
CA LYS A 85 -22.61 5.52 -17.33
C LYS A 85 -21.52 5.72 -18.37
N ASP A 86 -20.32 6.06 -17.93
CA ASP A 86 -19.13 6.25 -18.75
C ASP A 86 -18.34 4.95 -18.91
N SER A 87 -19.01 3.80 -18.72
CA SER A 87 -18.46 2.44 -18.89
C SER A 87 -17.28 2.06 -17.98
N TRP A 88 -17.09 2.78 -16.85
CA TRP A 88 -16.08 2.39 -15.86
C TRP A 88 -16.48 1.13 -15.13
N ARG A 89 -15.52 0.22 -14.96
CA ARG A 89 -15.68 -1.09 -14.33
C ARG A 89 -14.44 -1.42 -13.49
N LEU A 90 -14.59 -2.36 -12.57
CA LEU A 90 -13.46 -2.97 -11.88
C LEU A 90 -12.98 -4.19 -12.67
N ALA A 91 -11.78 -4.13 -13.26
CA ALA A 91 -11.26 -5.20 -14.11
C ALA A 91 -11.21 -6.57 -13.40
N CYS A 92 -11.05 -6.60 -12.07
CA CYS A 92 -11.08 -7.82 -11.28
C CYS A 92 -12.49 -8.44 -11.16
N GLN A 93 -13.56 -7.68 -11.39
CA GLN A 93 -14.94 -8.15 -11.33
C GLN A 93 -15.51 -8.47 -12.71
N VAL A 94 -14.89 -7.98 -13.79
CA VAL A 94 -15.31 -8.24 -15.16
C VAL A 94 -14.77 -9.60 -15.62
N LYS A 95 -15.64 -10.56 -15.84
CA LYS A 95 -15.28 -11.84 -16.48
C LYS A 95 -15.37 -11.74 -17.99
N ILE A 96 -14.31 -12.18 -18.66
CA ILE A 96 -14.26 -12.23 -20.12
C ILE A 96 -15.20 -13.33 -20.62
N LYS A 97 -16.16 -12.96 -21.46
CA LYS A 97 -17.12 -13.87 -22.09
C LYS A 97 -17.11 -13.77 -23.61
N ASP A 98 -16.96 -12.56 -24.13
CA ASP A 98 -17.01 -12.21 -25.53
C ASP A 98 -15.83 -11.25 -25.87
N ASN A 99 -15.73 -10.85 -27.16
CA ASN A 99 -14.80 -9.78 -27.54
C ASN A 99 -15.06 -8.53 -26.73
N MET A 100 -13.99 -7.84 -26.36
CA MET A 100 -14.06 -6.67 -25.51
C MET A 100 -13.31 -5.50 -26.15
N LYS A 101 -13.77 -4.27 -25.83
CA LYS A 101 -13.01 -3.02 -26.07
C LYS A 101 -12.83 -2.31 -24.75
N ILE A 102 -11.60 -2.03 -24.41
CA ILE A 102 -11.25 -1.36 -23.16
C ILE A 102 -10.40 -0.13 -23.41
N GLN A 103 -10.48 0.82 -22.48
CA GLN A 103 -9.56 1.94 -22.39
C GLN A 103 -8.89 1.92 -21.01
N VAL A 104 -7.59 2.08 -21.03
CA VAL A 104 -6.72 2.09 -19.86
C VAL A 104 -5.76 3.27 -19.97
N PRO A 105 -5.29 3.84 -18.84
CA PRO A 105 -4.27 4.90 -18.87
C PRO A 105 -2.99 4.41 -19.56
N ASP A 106 -2.34 5.29 -20.34
CA ASP A 106 -1.13 4.91 -21.07
C ASP A 106 0.06 4.61 -20.14
N GLU A 107 0.06 5.14 -18.94
CA GLU A 107 1.07 4.93 -17.91
C GLU A 107 1.23 3.47 -17.52
N ILE A 108 0.16 2.66 -17.63
CA ILE A 108 0.23 1.23 -17.28
C ILE A 108 1.17 0.42 -18.19
N PHE A 109 1.43 0.92 -19.41
CA PHE A 109 2.38 0.25 -20.32
C PHE A 109 3.85 0.50 -19.95
N SER A 110 4.13 1.42 -19.03
CA SER A 110 5.45 1.65 -18.47
C SER A 110 5.77 0.76 -17.28
N ILE A 111 4.77 0.07 -16.72
CA ILE A 111 4.94 -0.82 -15.58
C ILE A 111 5.73 -2.05 -16.01
N GLN A 112 6.75 -2.36 -15.23
CA GLN A 112 7.63 -3.49 -15.47
C GLN A 112 7.53 -4.51 -14.32
N LYS A 113 8.07 -5.70 -14.57
CA LYS A 113 8.11 -6.78 -13.59
C LYS A 113 9.53 -7.31 -13.47
N TRP A 114 10.02 -7.45 -12.24
CA TRP A 114 11.38 -7.90 -11.95
C TRP A 114 11.39 -9.05 -10.94
N GLU A 115 12.40 -9.90 -11.05
CA GLU A 115 12.81 -10.78 -9.98
C GLU A 115 13.89 -10.08 -9.16
N ALA A 116 13.49 -9.47 -8.05
CA ALA A 116 14.36 -8.78 -7.11
C ALA A 116 14.98 -9.77 -6.11
N THR A 117 16.10 -9.38 -5.50
CA THR A 117 16.78 -10.17 -4.47
C THR A 117 16.64 -9.51 -3.12
N VAL A 118 16.26 -10.25 -2.09
CA VAL A 118 16.22 -9.75 -0.72
C VAL A 118 17.64 -9.40 -0.27
N GLU A 119 17.86 -8.15 0.10
CA GLU A 119 19.10 -7.66 0.72
C GLU A 119 19.03 -7.86 2.24
N SER A 120 17.92 -7.43 2.85
CA SER A 120 17.66 -7.56 4.27
C SER A 120 16.16 -7.60 4.56
N ASN A 121 15.80 -8.17 5.72
CA ASN A 121 14.41 -8.26 6.18
C ASN A 121 14.38 -8.27 7.72
N ASN A 122 14.66 -7.13 8.34
CA ASN A 122 14.85 -6.97 9.77
C ASN A 122 13.65 -6.28 10.41
N ASN A 123 13.36 -6.58 11.68
CA ASN A 123 12.37 -5.81 12.41
C ASN A 123 12.86 -4.38 12.64
N VAL A 124 11.97 -3.43 12.43
CA VAL A 124 12.14 -2.01 12.80
C VAL A 124 11.20 -1.60 13.92
N ALA A 125 10.22 -2.43 14.21
CA ALA A 125 9.30 -2.34 15.35
C ALA A 125 8.79 -3.74 15.69
N THR A 126 8.10 -3.90 16.80
CA THR A 126 7.65 -5.20 17.31
C THR A 126 6.96 -6.06 16.23
N PHE A 127 6.13 -5.43 15.40
CA PHE A 127 5.33 -6.13 14.41
C PHE A 127 5.55 -5.62 12.98
N ILE A 128 6.66 -4.90 12.74
CA ILE A 128 6.97 -4.32 11.44
C ILE A 128 8.39 -4.68 11.05
N LYS A 129 8.54 -5.24 9.85
CA LYS A 129 9.84 -5.45 9.19
C LYS A 129 10.08 -4.40 8.12
N GLU A 130 11.34 -4.00 8.01
CA GLU A 130 11.87 -3.34 6.83
C GLU A 130 12.41 -4.42 5.89
N LEU A 131 11.71 -4.60 4.76
CA LEU A 131 12.19 -5.43 3.67
C LEU A 131 12.92 -4.57 2.65
N VAL A 132 14.18 -4.89 2.39
CA VAL A 132 14.99 -4.23 1.35
C VAL A 132 15.24 -5.22 0.21
N LEU A 133 14.86 -4.80 -1.00
CA LEU A 133 15.01 -5.58 -2.22
C LEU A 133 15.96 -4.85 -3.18
N ASN A 134 16.90 -5.59 -3.76
CA ASN A 134 17.73 -5.13 -4.86
C ASN A 134 17.15 -5.57 -6.20
N LEU A 135 17.00 -4.64 -7.12
CA LEU A 135 16.65 -4.95 -8.51
C LEU A 135 17.83 -5.64 -9.22
N PRO A 136 17.58 -6.37 -10.32
CA PRO A 136 18.64 -6.92 -11.14
C PRO A 136 19.62 -5.84 -11.61
N GLU A 137 20.87 -6.23 -11.85
CA GLU A 137 21.91 -5.34 -12.35
C GLU A 137 21.50 -4.71 -13.70
N GLY A 138 21.60 -3.38 -13.80
CA GLY A 138 21.24 -2.63 -15.00
C GLY A 138 19.76 -2.22 -15.07
N GLU A 139 18.92 -2.77 -14.22
CA GLU A 139 17.51 -2.36 -14.11
C GLU A 139 17.35 -1.11 -13.24
N ASN A 140 16.30 -0.34 -13.48
CA ASN A 140 16.01 0.87 -12.70
C ASN A 140 14.50 1.05 -12.54
N LEU A 141 14.08 1.28 -11.32
CA LEU A 141 12.70 1.63 -10.99
C LEU A 141 12.57 3.15 -10.89
N ASN A 142 12.07 3.76 -11.98
CA ASN A 142 11.77 5.19 -11.99
C ASN A 142 10.38 5.43 -11.40
N PHE A 143 10.31 6.03 -10.22
CA PHE A 143 9.05 6.29 -9.52
C PHE A 143 9.00 7.68 -8.91
N GLN A 144 7.81 8.13 -8.55
CA GLN A 144 7.62 9.34 -7.74
C GLN A 144 7.53 8.96 -6.26
N ALA A 145 8.06 9.81 -5.37
CA ALA A 145 7.94 9.62 -3.93
C ALA A 145 6.46 9.44 -3.53
N GLY A 146 6.17 8.46 -2.67
CA GLY A 146 4.80 8.03 -2.35
C GLY A 146 4.26 6.93 -3.24
N GLY A 147 5.00 6.53 -4.29
CA GLY A 147 4.65 5.38 -5.13
C GLY A 147 4.75 4.04 -4.38
N TYR A 148 4.13 3.02 -4.95
CA TYR A 148 4.12 1.67 -4.41
C TYR A 148 4.52 0.64 -5.47
N ILE A 149 4.86 -0.56 -5.02
CA ILE A 149 5.04 -1.75 -5.85
C ILE A 149 3.98 -2.80 -5.52
N GLN A 150 3.77 -3.73 -6.43
CA GLN A 150 3.09 -4.98 -6.14
C GLN A 150 4.11 -6.10 -5.98
N ILE A 151 3.90 -6.94 -4.96
CA ILE A 151 4.72 -8.11 -4.69
C ILE A 151 3.90 -9.37 -4.97
N ASP A 152 4.43 -10.29 -5.76
CA ASP A 152 3.81 -11.57 -6.02
C ASP A 152 4.04 -12.51 -4.83
N ILE A 153 2.97 -13.13 -4.37
CA ILE A 153 2.96 -14.09 -3.29
C ILE A 153 2.66 -15.47 -3.89
N PRO A 154 3.61 -16.39 -3.90
CA PRO A 154 3.38 -17.73 -4.43
C PRO A 154 2.44 -18.55 -3.55
N GLU A 155 2.00 -19.70 -4.04
CA GLU A 155 1.36 -20.73 -3.23
C GLU A 155 2.35 -21.21 -2.16
N TYR A 156 1.88 -21.35 -0.91
CA TYR A 156 2.64 -21.94 0.19
C TYR A 156 1.72 -22.55 1.24
N HIS A 157 2.18 -23.59 1.95
CA HIS A 157 1.41 -24.30 2.95
C HIS A 157 2.22 -24.47 4.25
N ASN A 158 1.50 -24.45 5.37
CA ASN A 158 2.05 -24.68 6.70
C ASN A 158 3.24 -23.78 7.07
N LEU A 159 3.17 -22.52 6.66
CA LEU A 159 4.17 -21.52 7.05
C LEU A 159 4.00 -21.18 8.53
N SER A 160 4.87 -21.71 9.37
CA SER A 160 4.83 -21.50 10.82
C SER A 160 5.49 -20.18 11.20
N PHE A 161 4.85 -19.41 12.08
CA PHE A 161 5.44 -18.16 12.58
C PHE A 161 6.63 -18.40 13.49
N SER A 162 6.76 -19.63 14.06
CA SER A 162 7.96 -20.04 14.82
C SER A 162 9.24 -20.10 13.97
N ASP A 163 9.12 -20.10 12.63
CA ASP A 163 10.24 -20.13 11.70
C ASP A 163 10.74 -18.73 11.31
N PHE A 164 10.02 -17.67 11.75
CA PHE A 164 10.40 -16.30 11.46
C PHE A 164 11.61 -15.86 12.27
N GLU A 165 12.52 -15.16 11.63
CA GLU A 165 13.64 -14.49 12.28
C GLU A 165 13.15 -13.16 12.85
N ILE A 166 12.99 -13.08 14.17
CA ILE A 166 12.55 -11.89 14.92
C ILE A 166 13.65 -11.56 15.92
N GLU A 167 14.01 -10.30 16.04
CA GLU A 167 15.04 -9.86 16.99
C GLU A 167 14.59 -10.07 18.44
N ASN A 168 15.52 -10.47 19.30
CA ASN A 168 15.26 -10.91 20.69
C ASN A 168 14.50 -9.86 21.52
N GLU A 169 14.68 -8.59 21.25
CA GLU A 169 14.01 -7.49 21.95
C GLU A 169 12.49 -7.49 21.77
N TYR A 170 11.99 -8.09 20.67
CA TYR A 170 10.55 -8.17 20.35
C TYR A 170 9.91 -9.48 20.81
N HIS A 171 10.69 -10.49 21.22
CA HIS A 171 10.16 -11.79 21.66
C HIS A 171 9.12 -11.67 22.78
N PRO A 172 9.29 -10.82 23.82
CA PRO A 172 8.31 -10.73 24.90
C PRO A 172 6.89 -10.42 24.44
N ASP A 173 6.74 -9.53 23.44
CA ASP A 173 5.43 -9.20 22.86
C ASP A 173 4.87 -10.36 22.02
N TRP A 174 5.73 -11.04 21.25
CA TRP A 174 5.35 -12.20 20.46
C TRP A 174 4.90 -13.35 21.33
N ASP A 175 5.56 -13.59 22.48
CA ASP A 175 5.18 -14.57 23.50
C ASP A 175 3.84 -14.19 24.16
N GLN A 176 3.71 -12.93 24.58
CA GLN A 176 2.50 -12.40 25.23
C GLN A 176 1.25 -12.59 24.37
N TYR A 177 1.36 -12.28 23.08
CA TYR A 177 0.24 -12.40 22.13
C TYR A 177 0.15 -13.76 21.46
N LYS A 178 1.03 -14.74 21.80
CA LYS A 178 1.08 -16.09 21.23
C LYS A 178 1.19 -16.09 19.70
N ILE A 179 1.96 -15.17 19.15
CA ILE A 179 2.08 -14.99 17.69
C ILE A 179 2.84 -16.16 17.08
N TRP A 180 3.77 -16.76 17.81
CA TRP A 180 4.53 -17.95 17.37
C TRP A 180 3.67 -19.17 17.05
N ASP A 181 2.46 -19.26 17.62
CA ASP A 181 1.55 -20.40 17.43
C ASP A 181 0.79 -20.32 16.09
N LEU A 182 0.88 -19.21 15.38
CA LEU A 182 0.17 -18.99 14.13
C LEU A 182 0.81 -19.76 12.97
N VAL A 183 -0.05 -20.20 12.04
CA VAL A 183 0.33 -20.86 10.80
C VAL A 183 -0.43 -20.23 9.64
N ALA A 184 0.27 -19.84 8.58
CA ALA A 184 -0.32 -19.27 7.40
C ALA A 184 -0.31 -20.24 6.22
N ASN A 185 -1.32 -20.10 5.33
CA ASN A 185 -1.43 -20.81 4.07
C ASN A 185 -1.84 -19.85 2.97
N ASN A 186 -1.42 -20.13 1.76
CA ASN A 186 -1.85 -19.48 0.54
C ASN A 186 -2.05 -20.53 -0.55
N ASP A 187 -3.32 -20.82 -0.90
CA ASP A 187 -3.69 -21.93 -1.78
C ASP A 187 -3.55 -21.57 -3.27
N GLU A 188 -3.35 -20.29 -3.59
CA GLU A 188 -3.19 -19.83 -4.97
C GLU A 188 -2.28 -18.59 -5.03
N PRO A 189 -1.49 -18.41 -6.11
CA PRO A 189 -0.67 -17.22 -6.27
C PRO A 189 -1.53 -15.95 -6.27
N VAL A 190 -1.13 -14.96 -5.48
CA VAL A 190 -1.76 -13.64 -5.40
C VAL A 190 -0.71 -12.55 -5.42
N PHE A 191 -1.11 -11.29 -5.49
CA PHE A 191 -0.21 -10.17 -5.31
C PHE A 191 -0.81 -9.13 -4.35
N ARG A 192 0.05 -8.32 -3.73
CA ARG A 192 -0.36 -7.23 -2.82
C ARG A 192 0.50 -6.01 -3.05
N ALA A 193 -0.12 -4.84 -2.87
CA ALA A 193 0.55 -3.54 -2.95
C ALA A 193 1.24 -3.18 -1.63
N TYR A 194 2.43 -2.57 -1.75
CA TYR A 194 3.19 -2.03 -0.62
C TYR A 194 3.84 -0.71 -1.03
N SER A 195 3.56 0.34 -0.28
CA SER A 195 4.15 1.66 -0.47
C SER A 195 5.64 1.62 -0.19
N MET A 196 6.43 2.27 -1.04
CA MET A 196 7.88 2.31 -0.90
C MET A 196 8.30 3.31 0.19
N ALA A 197 9.22 2.89 1.05
CA ALA A 197 9.81 3.73 2.09
C ALA A 197 11.05 4.48 1.60
N ASN A 198 11.74 3.98 0.57
CA ASN A 198 12.81 4.71 -0.07
C ASN A 198 12.27 5.85 -0.95
N HIS A 199 13.08 6.90 -1.14
CA HIS A 199 12.78 7.93 -2.13
C HIS A 199 13.58 7.69 -3.42
N PRO A 200 13.22 8.31 -4.56
CA PRO A 200 13.82 7.99 -5.86
C PRO A 200 15.34 8.08 -5.93
N ALA A 201 15.95 8.97 -5.14
CA ALA A 201 17.41 9.18 -5.16
C ALA A 201 18.22 8.15 -4.33
N GLU A 202 17.56 7.19 -3.64
CA GLU A 202 18.26 6.16 -2.86
C GLU A 202 18.76 4.98 -3.71
N GLY A 203 18.65 5.07 -5.02
CA GLY A 203 19.26 4.12 -5.95
C GLY A 203 18.36 2.94 -6.31
N ASN A 204 19.00 1.87 -6.81
CA ASN A 204 18.33 0.73 -7.42
C ASN A 204 17.82 -0.29 -6.39
N ARG A 205 17.05 0.16 -5.42
CA ARG A 205 16.46 -0.64 -4.36
C ARG A 205 15.00 -0.30 -4.12
N VAL A 206 14.28 -1.23 -3.52
CA VAL A 206 12.92 -1.05 -3.00
C VAL A 206 12.97 -1.35 -1.50
N MET A 207 12.51 -0.39 -0.69
CA MET A 207 12.37 -0.55 0.76
C MET A 207 10.90 -0.52 1.13
N LEU A 208 10.45 -1.49 1.89
CA LEU A 208 9.07 -1.62 2.33
C LEU A 208 9.00 -1.71 3.85
N ASN A 209 8.00 -1.07 4.47
CA ASN A 209 7.68 -1.32 5.88
C ASN A 209 6.44 -2.20 5.95
N VAL A 210 6.62 -3.44 6.33
CA VAL A 210 5.55 -4.43 6.30
C VAL A 210 5.17 -4.84 7.72
N ARG A 211 3.91 -4.56 8.08
CA ARG A 211 3.35 -5.03 9.35
C ARG A 211 2.80 -6.44 9.19
N ILE A 212 3.12 -7.34 10.13
CA ILE A 212 2.48 -8.65 10.21
C ILE A 212 0.99 -8.49 10.51
N ALA A 213 0.15 -9.08 9.68
CA ALA A 213 -1.30 -9.10 9.88
C ALA A 213 -1.68 -10.38 10.63
N THR A 214 -2.01 -10.22 11.92
CA THR A 214 -2.53 -11.30 12.76
C THR A 214 -4.05 -11.32 12.74
N PRO A 215 -4.71 -12.45 13.05
CA PRO A 215 -6.13 -12.46 13.29
C PRO A 215 -6.52 -11.44 14.36
N PRO A 216 -7.68 -10.76 14.25
CA PRO A 216 -8.14 -9.89 15.32
C PRO A 216 -8.48 -10.71 16.58
N PRO A 217 -8.26 -10.17 17.81
CA PRO A 217 -8.42 -10.93 19.05
C PRO A 217 -9.70 -11.76 19.20
N PRO A 218 -10.89 -11.29 18.80
CA PRO A 218 -12.10 -12.11 18.88
C PRO A 218 -12.09 -13.34 17.96
N LEU A 219 -11.28 -13.30 16.88
CA LEU A 219 -11.23 -14.34 15.84
C LEU A 219 -9.87 -15.04 15.78
N TRP A 220 -9.08 -15.00 16.86
CA TRP A 220 -7.71 -15.50 16.89
C TRP A 220 -7.57 -16.95 16.40
N ASN A 221 -8.55 -17.81 16.70
CA ASN A 221 -8.58 -19.20 16.28
C ASN A 221 -9.51 -19.47 15.08
N GLU A 222 -10.17 -18.44 14.53
CA GLU A 222 -11.20 -18.60 13.52
C GLU A 222 -10.79 -17.96 12.18
N ALA A 223 -10.03 -16.87 12.22
CA ALA A 223 -9.54 -16.20 11.03
C ALA A 223 -8.07 -16.58 10.75
N PRO A 224 -7.66 -16.71 9.48
CA PRO A 224 -6.25 -16.92 9.15
C PRO A 224 -5.44 -15.63 9.34
N PRO A 225 -4.12 -15.74 9.60
CA PRO A 225 -3.22 -14.60 9.48
C PRO A 225 -3.12 -14.11 8.04
N GLY A 226 -2.62 -12.87 7.86
CA GLY A 226 -2.47 -12.25 6.55
C GLY A 226 -1.44 -12.97 5.69
N LEU A 227 -1.89 -13.55 4.58
CA LEU A 227 -1.05 -14.40 3.72
C LEU A 227 0.18 -13.67 3.15
N ALA A 228 0.06 -12.42 2.72
CA ALA A 228 1.18 -11.68 2.11
C ALA A 228 2.22 -11.25 3.16
N SER A 229 1.77 -10.70 4.29
CA SER A 229 2.67 -10.30 5.36
C SER A 229 3.39 -11.51 5.97
N SER A 230 2.72 -12.66 6.09
CA SER A 230 3.36 -13.92 6.54
C SER A 230 4.45 -14.38 5.58
N TYR A 231 4.19 -14.37 4.28
CA TYR A 231 5.20 -14.68 3.27
C TYR A 231 6.41 -13.75 3.39
N ILE A 232 6.16 -12.43 3.49
CA ILE A 232 7.22 -11.42 3.58
C ILE A 232 8.04 -11.62 4.87
N PHE A 233 7.41 -11.88 6.00
CA PHE A 233 8.12 -12.09 7.27
C PHE A 233 9.05 -13.31 7.24
N ASN A 234 8.77 -14.30 6.39
CA ASN A 234 9.59 -15.49 6.23
C ASN A 234 10.78 -15.30 5.27
N LEU A 235 10.80 -14.25 4.47
CA LEU A 235 11.87 -13.99 3.50
C LEU A 235 13.21 -13.76 4.20
N LYS A 236 14.28 -14.29 3.58
CA LYS A 236 15.65 -14.20 4.07
C LYS A 236 16.57 -13.55 3.04
N PRO A 237 17.68 -12.94 3.45
CA PRO A 237 18.68 -12.41 2.54
C PRO A 237 19.09 -13.45 1.48
N GLY A 238 19.05 -13.06 0.21
CA GLY A 238 19.32 -13.92 -0.93
C GLY A 238 18.08 -14.53 -1.60
N ASP A 239 16.93 -14.53 -0.95
CA ASP A 239 15.69 -15.00 -1.57
C ASP A 239 15.29 -14.15 -2.77
N LYS A 240 14.57 -14.77 -3.71
CA LYS A 240 14.05 -14.12 -4.90
C LYS A 240 12.57 -13.77 -4.71
N VAL A 241 12.23 -12.56 -5.07
CA VAL A 241 10.88 -12.02 -4.97
C VAL A 241 10.49 -11.34 -6.26
N THR A 242 9.34 -11.72 -6.82
CA THR A 242 8.82 -11.04 -8.00
C THR A 242 8.03 -9.81 -7.59
N ILE A 243 8.40 -8.67 -8.16
CA ILE A 243 7.74 -7.38 -7.94
C ILE A 243 7.36 -6.75 -9.27
N SER A 244 6.35 -5.90 -9.27
CA SER A 244 5.98 -5.04 -10.40
C SER A 244 5.74 -3.62 -9.94
N GLY A 245 5.96 -2.67 -10.86
CA GLY A 245 5.78 -1.25 -10.59
C GLY A 245 6.41 -0.35 -11.65
N PRO A 246 6.47 0.97 -11.37
CA PRO A 246 5.88 1.65 -10.22
C PRO A 246 4.38 1.89 -10.39
N TYR A 247 3.68 1.98 -9.27
CA TYR A 247 2.29 2.43 -9.19
C TYR A 247 2.20 3.61 -8.21
N GLY A 248 1.08 4.33 -8.18
CA GLY A 248 0.81 5.31 -7.13
C GLY A 248 -0.17 6.38 -7.52
N GLU A 249 -0.79 6.96 -6.49
CA GLU A 249 -1.67 8.13 -6.57
C GLU A 249 -1.41 9.08 -5.40
N PHE A 250 -0.69 8.62 -4.38
CA PHE A 250 -0.36 9.38 -3.19
C PHE A 250 0.93 10.18 -3.41
N PHE A 251 0.80 11.29 -4.15
CA PHE A 251 1.94 12.11 -4.52
C PHE A 251 1.92 13.49 -3.87
N ILE A 252 3.10 14.09 -3.74
CA ILE A 252 3.27 15.47 -3.27
C ILE A 252 2.61 16.40 -4.29
N LYS A 253 1.73 17.29 -3.82
CA LYS A 253 1.07 18.29 -4.66
C LYS A 253 2.06 19.41 -5.02
N ASP A 254 1.96 19.89 -6.24
CA ASP A 254 2.79 21.00 -6.74
C ASP A 254 2.17 22.36 -6.34
N THR A 255 2.41 22.76 -5.11
CA THR A 255 1.95 24.03 -4.51
C THR A 255 3.02 24.60 -3.60
N GLU A 256 2.79 25.83 -3.09
CA GLU A 256 3.65 26.48 -2.09
C GLU A 256 3.06 26.42 -0.66
N ARG A 257 1.96 25.67 -0.45
CA ARG A 257 1.29 25.58 0.85
C ARG A 257 2.13 24.88 1.88
N GLU A 258 1.84 25.18 3.15
CA GLU A 258 2.34 24.41 4.27
C GLU A 258 1.87 22.94 4.18
N MET A 259 2.68 22.03 4.69
CA MET A 259 2.40 20.59 4.67
C MET A 259 2.44 20.01 6.07
N VAL A 260 1.38 19.29 6.44
CA VAL A 260 1.31 18.51 7.68
C VAL A 260 1.23 17.02 7.30
N TYR A 261 2.25 16.27 7.70
CA TYR A 261 2.31 14.82 7.54
C TYR A 261 1.87 14.14 8.83
N ILE A 262 0.99 13.13 8.72
CA ILE A 262 0.49 12.37 9.87
C ILE A 262 0.69 10.88 9.59
N GLY A 263 1.56 10.23 10.37
CA GLY A 263 1.94 8.84 10.17
C GLY A 263 1.72 7.97 11.40
N GLY A 264 1.54 6.65 11.17
CA GLY A 264 1.48 5.67 12.25
C GLY A 264 1.76 4.26 11.76
N GLY A 265 2.58 3.51 12.50
CA GLY A 265 2.96 2.15 12.15
C GLY A 265 3.60 2.05 10.77
N ALA A 266 3.20 1.07 9.95
CA ALA A 266 3.73 0.88 8.60
C ALA A 266 3.41 2.02 7.62
N GLY A 267 2.46 2.93 7.97
CA GLY A 267 2.23 4.19 7.24
C GLY A 267 3.45 5.12 7.21
N MET A 268 4.48 4.81 7.97
CA MET A 268 5.80 5.42 7.87
C MET A 268 6.40 5.35 6.45
N ALA A 269 6.13 4.29 5.69
CA ALA A 269 6.76 4.06 4.39
C ALA A 269 6.59 5.25 3.42
N PRO A 270 5.38 5.64 2.99
CA PRO A 270 5.21 6.76 2.08
C PRO A 270 5.61 8.11 2.73
N MET A 271 5.49 8.25 4.07
CA MET A 271 5.92 9.45 4.77
C MET A 271 7.44 9.65 4.64
N ARG A 272 8.23 8.59 4.88
CA ARG A 272 9.67 8.63 4.70
C ARG A 272 10.04 8.97 3.26
N SER A 273 9.40 8.31 2.30
CA SER A 273 9.64 8.56 0.87
C SER A 273 9.42 10.03 0.49
N HIS A 274 8.29 10.61 0.90
CA HIS A 274 7.96 12.02 0.65
C HIS A 274 8.95 12.97 1.32
N LEU A 275 9.15 12.82 2.63
CA LEU A 275 9.98 13.74 3.42
C LEU A 275 11.43 13.73 2.98
N PHE A 276 12.00 12.56 2.66
CA PHE A 276 13.34 12.47 2.12
C PHE A 276 13.44 13.11 0.73
N HIS A 277 12.43 12.92 -0.12
CA HIS A 277 12.39 13.57 -1.43
C HIS A 277 12.31 15.09 -1.32
N LEU A 278 11.44 15.61 -0.44
CA LEU A 278 11.28 17.05 -0.20
C LEU A 278 12.58 17.71 0.27
N PHE A 279 13.26 17.09 1.24
CA PHE A 279 14.41 17.73 1.88
C PHE A 279 15.76 17.36 1.26
N GLN A 280 15.95 16.12 0.80
CA GLN A 280 17.22 15.69 0.24
C GLN A 280 17.33 15.95 -1.27
N THR A 281 16.23 15.86 -2.01
CA THR A 281 16.22 16.05 -3.47
C THR A 281 15.74 17.44 -3.86
N LEU A 282 14.50 17.80 -3.49
CA LEU A 282 13.89 19.08 -3.89
C LEU A 282 14.41 20.26 -3.07
N LYS A 283 14.87 20.02 -1.84
CA LYS A 283 15.31 21.07 -0.88
C LYS A 283 14.23 22.13 -0.73
N THR A 284 13.02 21.69 -0.44
CA THR A 284 11.84 22.55 -0.39
C THR A 284 12.00 23.70 0.61
N GLY A 285 11.46 24.86 0.26
CA GLY A 285 11.34 26.00 1.17
C GLY A 285 10.01 26.04 1.94
N ARG A 286 9.08 25.10 1.64
CA ARG A 286 7.77 25.02 2.29
C ARG A 286 7.93 24.68 3.77
N GLN A 287 7.03 25.20 4.61
CA GLN A 287 6.92 24.72 5.99
C GLN A 287 6.36 23.30 5.99
N VAL A 288 7.01 22.39 6.71
CA VAL A 288 6.62 20.99 6.79
C VAL A 288 6.70 20.53 8.23
N SER A 289 5.65 19.92 8.73
CA SER A 289 5.67 19.24 10.01
C SER A 289 5.29 17.77 9.86
N PHE A 290 6.01 16.89 10.55
CA PHE A 290 5.71 15.47 10.60
C PHE A 290 5.29 15.05 12.01
N TRP A 291 4.09 14.48 12.10
CA TRP A 291 3.45 14.03 13.33
C TRP A 291 3.30 12.51 13.29
N TYR A 292 4.11 11.81 14.09
CA TYR A 292 4.13 10.35 14.10
C TYR A 292 3.56 9.80 15.39
N GLY A 293 2.54 8.93 15.26
CA GLY A 293 1.93 8.22 16.38
C GLY A 293 2.49 6.80 16.52
N ALA A 294 3.01 6.48 17.71
CA ALA A 294 3.45 5.14 18.10
C ALA A 294 2.83 4.74 19.44
N ARG A 295 2.88 3.45 19.81
CA ARG A 295 2.44 3.00 21.12
C ARG A 295 3.47 3.31 22.19
N SER A 296 4.73 2.91 21.97
CA SER A 296 5.87 3.08 22.85
C SER A 296 7.13 3.41 22.07
N VAL A 297 8.24 3.67 22.73
CA VAL A 297 9.54 3.92 22.09
C VAL A 297 9.96 2.76 21.17
N ARG A 298 9.67 1.53 21.55
CA ARG A 298 9.97 0.32 20.77
C ARG A 298 9.28 0.29 19.40
N GLU A 299 8.19 1.05 19.23
CA GLU A 299 7.45 1.16 17.97
C GLU A 299 7.88 2.36 17.12
N MET A 300 8.86 3.15 17.59
CA MET A 300 9.46 4.24 16.83
C MET A 300 10.60 3.70 15.96
N PHE A 301 10.60 4.07 14.69
CA PHE A 301 11.70 3.74 13.79
C PHE A 301 11.96 4.89 12.80
N TYR A 302 13.17 4.95 12.27
CA TYR A 302 13.72 6.08 11.50
C TYR A 302 13.80 7.40 12.26
N ASP A 303 13.63 7.40 13.56
CA ASP A 303 13.62 8.59 14.43
C ASP A 303 14.87 9.46 14.23
N GLU A 304 16.05 8.84 14.22
CA GLU A 304 17.30 9.56 14.00
C GLU A 304 17.36 10.23 12.62
N HIS A 305 16.79 9.61 11.59
CA HIS A 305 16.76 10.19 10.25
C HIS A 305 15.93 11.49 10.20
N PHE A 306 14.78 11.53 10.86
CA PHE A 306 13.94 12.74 10.88
C PHE A 306 14.54 13.83 11.76
N LYS A 307 15.16 13.48 12.87
CA LYS A 307 15.96 14.41 13.70
C LYS A 307 17.10 15.03 12.92
N GLU A 308 17.78 14.25 12.07
CA GLU A 308 18.81 14.80 11.18
C GLU A 308 18.26 15.79 10.15
N ILE A 309 17.07 15.54 9.60
CA ILE A 309 16.42 16.48 8.69
C ILE A 309 16.07 17.76 9.45
N GLU A 310 15.47 17.65 10.64
CA GLU A 310 15.10 18.79 11.49
C GLU A 310 16.31 19.67 11.86
N GLN A 311 17.44 19.05 12.18
CA GLN A 311 18.68 19.78 12.46
C GLN A 311 19.23 20.54 11.24
N LYS A 312 19.01 20.01 10.04
CA LYS A 312 19.56 20.58 8.79
C LYS A 312 18.66 21.61 8.14
N PHE A 313 17.34 21.50 8.36
CA PHE A 313 16.33 22.30 7.67
C PHE A 313 15.40 23.00 8.67
N PRO A 314 15.53 24.33 8.85
CA PRO A 314 14.75 25.07 9.86
C PRO A 314 13.26 25.16 9.55
N ASN A 315 12.84 24.78 8.37
CA ASN A 315 11.44 24.70 7.91
C ASN A 315 10.84 23.31 8.07
N PHE A 316 11.49 22.41 8.81
CA PHE A 316 10.96 21.08 9.16
C PHE A 316 10.87 20.90 10.67
N THR A 317 9.78 20.33 11.14
CA THR A 317 9.63 19.89 12.53
C THR A 317 9.18 18.44 12.59
N TYR A 318 9.72 17.69 13.56
CA TYR A 318 9.38 16.28 13.78
C TYR A 318 8.80 16.09 15.18
N ASN A 319 7.55 15.62 15.25
CA ASN A 319 6.79 15.47 16.49
C ASN A 319 6.33 14.02 16.64
N VAL A 320 6.58 13.43 17.80
CA VAL A 320 6.15 12.06 18.13
C VAL A 320 5.23 12.10 19.34
N ALA A 321 4.11 11.35 19.24
CA ALA A 321 3.24 11.09 20.38
C ALA A 321 3.17 9.58 20.65
N LEU A 322 3.34 9.20 21.93
CA LEU A 322 3.19 7.82 22.38
C LEU A 322 1.85 7.64 23.10
N SER A 323 1.04 6.68 22.61
CA SER A 323 -0.26 6.38 23.20
C SER A 323 -0.14 5.53 24.46
N GLU A 324 0.90 4.71 24.57
CA GLU A 324 1.13 3.75 25.66
C GLU A 324 2.63 3.68 26.00
N PRO A 325 3.26 4.83 26.41
CA PRO A 325 4.67 4.81 26.81
C PRO A 325 4.87 3.90 28.01
N MET A 326 5.94 3.10 27.98
CA MET A 326 6.32 2.24 29.11
C MET A 326 7.17 3.01 30.11
N GLU A 327 7.16 2.59 31.38
CA GLU A 327 7.95 3.25 32.43
C GLU A 327 9.45 3.28 32.09
N GLU A 328 9.95 2.19 31.50
CA GLU A 328 11.34 2.06 31.06
C GLU A 328 11.72 2.96 29.89
N ASP A 329 10.76 3.43 29.11
CA ASP A 329 10.99 4.35 27.99
C ASP A 329 11.57 5.70 28.43
N ASN A 330 11.33 6.11 29.68
CA ASN A 330 11.68 7.42 30.22
C ASN A 330 11.23 8.56 29.28
N TRP A 331 10.07 8.40 28.65
CA TRP A 331 9.56 9.28 27.63
C TRP A 331 9.19 10.66 28.21
N SER A 332 9.69 11.72 27.59
CA SER A 332 9.43 13.10 27.98
C SER A 332 8.71 13.92 26.89
N GLY A 333 8.40 13.29 25.73
CA GLY A 333 7.67 13.92 24.63
C GLY A 333 6.15 13.87 24.83
N HIS A 334 5.40 14.10 23.75
CA HIS A 334 3.94 14.09 23.78
C HIS A 334 3.38 12.69 24.08
N THR A 335 2.27 12.66 24.81
CA THR A 335 1.53 11.42 25.12
C THR A 335 0.08 11.52 24.66
N GLY A 336 -0.47 10.41 24.19
CA GLY A 336 -1.82 10.34 23.66
C GLY A 336 -1.90 9.99 22.19
N PHE A 337 -3.09 10.06 21.61
CA PHE A 337 -3.29 9.79 20.19
C PHE A 337 -2.82 10.97 19.33
N ILE A 338 -2.12 10.68 18.24
CA ILE A 338 -1.45 11.69 17.42
C ILE A 338 -2.41 12.78 16.89
N HIS A 339 -3.65 12.44 16.53
CA HIS A 339 -4.62 13.43 16.06
C HIS A 339 -4.98 14.46 17.12
N GLN A 340 -5.09 14.05 18.41
CA GLN A 340 -5.36 14.97 19.52
C GLN A 340 -4.16 15.86 19.79
N VAL A 341 -2.96 15.26 19.82
CA VAL A 341 -1.73 16.03 20.05
C VAL A 341 -1.51 17.06 18.95
N LEU A 342 -1.68 16.67 17.68
CA LEU A 342 -1.61 17.61 16.54
C LEU A 342 -2.64 18.75 16.68
N HIS A 343 -3.87 18.40 17.03
CA HIS A 343 -4.93 19.40 17.23
C HIS A 343 -4.57 20.38 18.33
N ASP A 344 -4.22 19.90 19.53
CA ASP A 344 -4.07 20.72 20.74
C ASP A 344 -2.76 21.54 20.72
N GLU A 345 -1.66 20.94 20.24
CA GLU A 345 -0.34 21.56 20.25
C GLU A 345 -0.08 22.46 19.04
N TYR A 346 -0.79 22.22 17.92
CA TYR A 346 -0.50 22.92 16.67
C TYR A 346 -1.72 23.59 16.03
N LEU A 347 -2.75 22.81 15.63
CA LEU A 347 -3.83 23.33 14.79
C LEU A 347 -4.72 24.33 15.49
N MET A 348 -4.95 24.18 16.81
CA MET A 348 -5.75 25.13 17.60
C MET A 348 -5.14 26.53 17.68
N ASN A 349 -3.83 26.64 17.49
CA ASN A 349 -3.10 27.91 17.55
C ASN A 349 -2.63 28.36 16.15
N HIS A 350 -2.95 27.60 15.11
CA HIS A 350 -2.59 27.94 13.74
C HIS A 350 -3.52 29.04 13.19
N GLU A 351 -2.96 29.97 12.43
CA GLU A 351 -3.71 31.12 11.88
C GLU A 351 -4.85 30.66 10.96
N ASP A 352 -4.56 29.71 10.06
CA ASP A 352 -5.56 29.15 9.14
C ASP A 352 -5.26 27.67 8.81
N PRO A 353 -5.78 26.71 9.58
CA PRO A 353 -5.57 25.30 9.32
C PRO A 353 -6.24 24.79 8.02
N THR A 354 -7.15 25.58 7.41
CA THR A 354 -7.81 25.18 6.16
C THR A 354 -6.93 25.39 4.92
N GLU A 355 -5.86 26.17 5.04
CA GLU A 355 -4.89 26.43 3.96
C GLU A 355 -3.68 25.47 3.98
N ILE A 356 -3.65 24.51 4.89
CA ILE A 356 -2.60 23.48 5.00
C ILE A 356 -2.92 22.27 4.10
N GLU A 357 -1.94 21.67 3.50
CA GLU A 357 -2.03 20.34 2.86
C GLU A 357 -1.70 19.24 3.85
N TYR A 358 -2.63 18.30 4.01
CA TYR A 358 -2.50 17.17 4.92
C TYR A 358 -2.21 15.89 4.17
N TYR A 359 -1.16 15.17 4.58
CA TYR A 359 -0.77 13.87 4.04
C TYR A 359 -0.83 12.83 5.15
N MET A 360 -1.69 11.82 5.00
CA MET A 360 -1.95 10.86 6.07
C MET A 360 -1.71 9.43 5.61
N CYS A 361 -1.02 8.62 6.42
CA CYS A 361 -0.91 7.18 6.22
C CYS A 361 -0.74 6.44 7.55
N GLY A 362 -1.53 5.38 7.74
CA GLY A 362 -1.50 4.58 8.95
C GLY A 362 -2.73 3.71 9.13
N PRO A 363 -2.93 3.17 10.34
CA PRO A 363 -4.08 2.32 10.64
C PRO A 363 -5.43 3.02 10.39
N PRO A 364 -6.45 2.32 9.86
CA PRO A 364 -7.76 2.92 9.57
C PRO A 364 -8.38 3.69 10.73
N PRO A 365 -8.30 3.25 12.01
CA PRO A 365 -8.82 4.06 13.12
C PRO A 365 -8.11 5.41 13.27
N MET A 366 -6.80 5.49 13.02
CA MET A 366 -6.04 6.74 13.05
C MET A 366 -6.48 7.67 11.90
N ILE A 367 -6.56 7.15 10.68
CA ILE A 367 -7.00 7.93 9.51
C ILE A 367 -8.39 8.50 9.73
N ASN A 368 -9.35 7.69 10.21
CA ASN A 368 -10.71 8.12 10.50
C ASN A 368 -10.75 9.22 11.60
N ALA A 369 -9.94 9.10 12.63
CA ALA A 369 -9.86 10.09 13.69
C ALA A 369 -9.25 11.42 13.20
N CYS A 370 -8.20 11.35 12.36
CA CYS A 370 -7.62 12.53 11.73
C CYS A 370 -8.60 13.19 10.76
N ASP A 371 -9.28 12.41 9.91
CA ASP A 371 -10.26 12.93 8.96
C ASP A 371 -11.41 13.64 9.67
N GLY A 372 -11.96 13.05 10.75
CA GLY A 372 -12.99 13.67 11.56
C GLY A 372 -12.53 14.96 12.28
N MET A 373 -11.28 15.00 12.74
CA MET A 373 -10.68 16.20 13.33
C MET A 373 -10.55 17.31 12.27
N LEU A 374 -10.00 17.02 11.10
CA LEU A 374 -9.82 17.98 10.01
C LEU A 374 -11.17 18.51 9.48
N ASP A 375 -12.16 17.63 9.35
CA ASP A 375 -13.54 18.02 9.00
C ASP A 375 -14.14 19.01 10.02
N SER A 376 -13.90 18.78 11.31
CA SER A 376 -14.36 19.69 12.38
C SER A 376 -13.70 21.08 12.33
N LEU A 377 -12.51 21.18 11.76
CA LEU A 377 -11.78 22.43 11.52
C LEU A 377 -12.16 23.10 10.20
N GLY A 378 -13.02 22.46 9.39
CA GLY A 378 -13.48 22.99 8.11
C GLY A 378 -12.49 22.79 6.96
N VAL A 379 -11.56 21.83 7.07
CA VAL A 379 -10.59 21.53 6.02
C VAL A 379 -11.27 20.84 4.85
N ASP A 380 -11.12 21.39 3.66
CA ASP A 380 -11.66 20.80 2.44
C ASP A 380 -10.98 19.47 2.08
N LYS A 381 -11.75 18.52 1.55
CA LYS A 381 -11.23 17.21 1.14
C LYS A 381 -10.11 17.29 0.09
N GLU A 382 -10.10 18.32 -0.72
CA GLU A 382 -9.03 18.58 -1.69
C GLU A 382 -7.68 18.89 -1.04
N MET A 383 -7.69 19.35 0.23
CA MET A 383 -6.47 19.61 1.00
C MET A 383 -5.92 18.34 1.65
N ILE A 384 -6.68 17.25 1.66
CA ILE A 384 -6.34 16.00 2.32
C ILE A 384 -5.95 14.95 1.28
N ALA A 385 -4.75 14.38 1.42
CA ALA A 385 -4.32 13.19 0.71
C ALA A 385 -4.04 12.08 1.73
N TYR A 386 -4.50 10.87 1.45
CA TYR A 386 -4.20 9.73 2.33
C TYR A 386 -3.96 8.46 1.53
N ASP A 387 -3.08 7.60 2.07
CA ASP A 387 -2.86 6.24 1.61
C ASP A 387 -3.38 5.29 2.70
N SER A 388 -4.37 4.47 2.34
CA SER A 388 -5.06 3.59 3.30
C SER A 388 -4.65 2.15 3.11
N PHE A 389 -4.07 1.57 4.14
CA PHE A 389 -3.75 0.14 4.23
C PHE A 389 -4.95 -0.60 4.86
N GLY A 390 -5.95 -0.90 4.08
CA GLY A 390 -7.17 -1.55 4.55
C GLY A 390 -7.48 -2.85 3.85
#